data_3eb8eec5f4bbe770c3741e48db1080c7
#
_entry.id   3eb8eec5f4bbe770c3741e48db1080c7
#
_cell.length_a   1.000
_cell.length_b   1.000
_cell.length_c   1.000
_cell.angle_alpha   90.00
_cell.angle_beta   90.00
_cell.angle_gamma   90.00
#
_symmetry.space_group_name_H-M   'P 1'
#
loop_
_entity.id
_entity.type
_entity.pdbx_description
1 polymer ?
#
loop_
_entity_poly.entity_id
_entity_poly.type
_entity_poly.pdbx_seq_one_letter_code
_entity_poly.pdbx_strand_id
1 'polypeptide(L)'
;MATSITPVILGRRIRQLRIRRNLTQQDLAAEDYSKSYISAIEQGKTRPSLEALQRIASRLQVPASTLLDPNAADLQVSEAPDAPKRVRRKRGANQAPGFENESAAVDLQLSRAAYSVYTGSSGQAAELLRPLLAGEGATPESTRTLDAGQRLAALYLMGLALVHLNDTEQAVAYLQQGVQDAERLADREMAERLRNLLGTAYFQGGQYLIALEHHGRCAEAVEAGVILDANLKLLVYSNLAADYWALQSRERALLAYRSAVEFARDLGNLSNQAEAFWARATQAAPDWQPWQRRYSQHSQDASKTLGVYEALDNIREVAMSECSFGQALLETGDLDEAERHLREGLRLAESLELGLDEAELLSGMARLQIQRGNLDEAERYAGRAIEVAQEAMSHQQDRLAHSSGSAHGARIPDNALEVMSNALAIAGEVAAHRGDNARAEALFGRAIDLIESAPGARKAGDIYQRYAQSLSSRGQHEKASRFYERAYSARTKRK
;
A
#
# COMPACT_ATOMS: atom_id res chain seq x y z
N MET A 1 24.20 -5.81 17.51
CA MET A 1 24.15 -7.23 17.96
C MET A 1 22.71 -7.50 18.36
N ALA A 2 21.96 -8.22 17.54
CA ALA A 2 20.58 -8.55 17.85
C ALA A 2 20.54 -9.46 19.09
N THR A 3 20.00 -9.01 20.20
CA THR A 3 19.76 -9.78 21.41
C THR A 3 18.68 -10.82 21.11
N SER A 4 19.12 -12.02 20.73
CA SER A 4 18.20 -13.14 20.51
C SER A 4 17.54 -13.51 21.84
N ILE A 5 16.20 -13.59 21.85
CA ILE A 5 15.44 -13.96 23.03
C ILE A 5 15.86 -15.36 23.53
N THR A 6 16.13 -15.49 24.83
CA THR A 6 16.54 -16.77 25.40
C THR A 6 15.36 -17.75 25.47
N PRO A 7 15.59 -19.07 25.33
CA PRO A 7 14.52 -20.07 25.41
C PRO A 7 13.71 -19.95 26.71
N VAL A 8 14.32 -19.54 27.79
CA VAL A 8 13.68 -19.36 29.10
C VAL A 8 12.68 -18.20 29.10
N ILE A 9 13.05 -17.06 28.49
CA ILE A 9 12.17 -15.88 28.36
C ILE A 9 11.00 -16.23 27.45
N LEU A 10 11.27 -16.86 26.31
CA LEU A 10 10.25 -17.30 25.37
C LEU A 10 9.24 -18.28 26.01
N GLY A 11 9.76 -19.29 26.71
CA GLY A 11 8.91 -20.27 27.39
C GLY A 11 8.02 -19.65 28.47
N ARG A 12 8.57 -18.69 29.24
CA ARG A 12 7.81 -17.94 30.25
C ARG A 12 6.66 -17.12 29.61
N ARG A 13 6.90 -16.46 28.48
CA ARG A 13 5.86 -15.70 27.74
C ARG A 13 4.74 -16.61 27.23
N ILE A 14 5.11 -17.72 26.62
CA ILE A 14 4.14 -18.70 26.13
C ILE A 14 3.26 -19.18 27.29
N ARG A 15 3.85 -19.52 28.43
CA ARG A 15 3.10 -19.95 29.63
C ARG A 15 2.17 -18.85 30.14
N GLN A 16 2.62 -17.59 30.22
CA GLN A 16 1.82 -16.46 30.70
C GLN A 16 0.61 -16.22 29.79
N LEU A 17 0.80 -16.19 28.46
CA LEU A 17 -0.27 -16.02 27.51
C LEU A 17 -1.27 -17.19 27.55
N ARG A 18 -0.79 -18.42 27.67
CA ARG A 18 -1.65 -19.60 27.82
C ARG A 18 -2.55 -19.49 29.05
N ILE A 19 -1.96 -19.15 30.20
CA ILE A 19 -2.72 -19.01 31.47
C ILE A 19 -3.77 -17.88 31.34
N ARG A 20 -3.40 -16.75 30.76
CA ARG A 20 -4.34 -15.63 30.53
C ARG A 20 -5.55 -16.03 29.67
N ARG A 21 -5.35 -16.98 28.75
CA ARG A 21 -6.41 -17.46 27.87
C ARG A 21 -7.14 -18.70 28.42
N ASN A 22 -6.87 -19.07 29.68
CA ASN A 22 -7.45 -20.25 30.34
C ASN A 22 -7.24 -21.56 29.57
N LEU A 23 -6.16 -21.64 28.77
CA LEU A 23 -5.79 -22.85 28.03
C LEU A 23 -4.97 -23.80 28.93
N THR A 24 -5.19 -25.12 28.82
CA THR A 24 -4.28 -26.12 29.37
C THR A 24 -3.08 -26.35 28.45
N GLN A 25 -2.03 -26.98 28.93
CA GLN A 25 -0.91 -27.38 28.06
C GLN A 25 -1.36 -28.37 26.97
N GLN A 26 -2.40 -29.15 27.26
CA GLN A 26 -3.01 -30.07 26.30
C GLN A 26 -3.75 -29.31 25.19
N ASP A 27 -4.50 -28.26 25.54
CA ASP A 27 -5.21 -27.41 24.57
C ASP A 27 -4.21 -26.69 23.66
N LEU A 28 -3.07 -26.23 24.23
CA LEU A 28 -2.02 -25.58 23.44
C LEU A 28 -1.26 -26.56 22.54
N ALA A 29 -1.13 -27.81 22.95
CA ALA A 29 -0.54 -28.89 22.16
C ALA A 29 -1.46 -29.33 21.01
N ALA A 30 -2.79 -29.42 21.27
CA ALA A 30 -3.80 -29.97 20.37
C ALA A 30 -3.33 -31.31 19.71
N GLU A 31 -3.58 -31.47 18.39
CA GLU A 31 -3.18 -32.66 17.64
C GLU A 31 -1.75 -32.63 17.12
N ASP A 32 -1.10 -31.42 17.08
CA ASP A 32 0.22 -31.25 16.44
C ASP A 32 1.40 -31.57 17.35
N TYR A 33 1.23 -31.48 18.67
CA TYR A 33 2.32 -31.63 19.64
C TYR A 33 1.90 -32.47 20.86
N SER A 34 2.88 -33.02 21.57
CA SER A 34 2.62 -33.64 22.86
C SER A 34 2.56 -32.57 23.96
N LYS A 35 1.77 -32.84 25.01
CA LYS A 35 1.76 -32.03 26.24
C LYS A 35 3.17 -31.85 26.80
N SER A 36 3.99 -32.92 26.73
CA SER A 36 5.40 -32.91 27.18
C SER A 36 6.26 -31.91 26.40
N TYR A 37 6.04 -31.80 25.11
CA TYR A 37 6.74 -30.83 24.27
C TYR A 37 6.41 -29.39 24.65
N ILE A 38 5.13 -29.05 24.84
CA ILE A 38 4.71 -27.74 25.32
C ILE A 38 5.29 -27.45 26.71
N SER A 39 5.26 -28.44 27.62
CA SER A 39 5.87 -28.29 28.95
C SER A 39 7.37 -28.02 28.88
N ALA A 40 8.11 -28.69 28.01
CA ALA A 40 9.54 -28.48 27.80
C ALA A 40 9.86 -27.07 27.24
N ILE A 41 9.01 -26.57 26.33
CA ILE A 41 9.12 -25.18 25.81
C ILE A 41 8.87 -24.18 26.93
N GLU A 42 7.79 -24.33 27.70
CA GLU A 42 7.43 -23.43 28.80
C GLU A 42 8.50 -23.37 29.91
N GLN A 43 9.24 -24.47 30.11
CA GLN A 43 10.37 -24.55 31.04
C GLN A 43 11.68 -24.05 30.44
N GLY A 44 11.70 -23.63 29.15
CA GLY A 44 12.90 -23.20 28.45
C GLY A 44 13.90 -24.32 28.14
N LYS A 45 13.51 -25.59 28.29
CA LYS A 45 14.34 -26.77 28.03
C LYS A 45 14.49 -27.08 26.54
N THR A 46 13.52 -26.65 25.75
CA THR A 46 13.48 -26.87 24.29
C THR A 46 13.15 -25.57 23.59
N ARG A 47 13.88 -25.26 22.54
CA ARG A 47 13.55 -24.14 21.65
C ARG A 47 12.63 -24.64 20.56
N PRO A 48 11.42 -24.11 20.42
CA PRO A 48 10.53 -24.50 19.33
C PRO A 48 11.11 -24.09 17.98
N SER A 49 10.83 -24.88 16.93
CA SER A 49 11.08 -24.45 15.56
C SER A 49 10.21 -23.24 15.23
N LEU A 50 10.57 -22.48 14.18
CA LEU A 50 9.78 -21.31 13.78
C LEU A 50 8.32 -21.70 13.46
N GLU A 51 8.12 -22.85 12.82
CA GLU A 51 6.81 -23.39 12.53
C GLU A 51 6.03 -23.75 13.82
N ALA A 52 6.69 -24.40 14.77
CA ALA A 52 6.07 -24.70 16.07
C ALA A 52 5.71 -23.41 16.82
N LEU A 53 6.57 -22.40 16.74
CA LEU A 53 6.33 -21.10 17.37
C LEU A 53 5.13 -20.38 16.74
N GLN A 54 5.00 -20.42 15.42
CA GLN A 54 3.88 -19.83 14.69
C GLN A 54 2.56 -20.51 15.04
N ARG A 55 2.55 -21.86 15.12
CA ARG A 55 1.35 -22.62 15.53
C ARG A 55 0.97 -22.35 16.98
N ILE A 56 1.95 -22.25 17.88
CA ILE A 56 1.74 -21.89 19.29
C ILE A 56 1.20 -20.45 19.38
N ALA A 57 1.78 -19.50 18.66
CA ALA A 57 1.35 -18.11 18.60
C ALA A 57 -0.08 -17.98 18.09
N SER A 58 -0.42 -18.72 17.02
CA SER A 58 -1.77 -18.77 16.46
C SER A 58 -2.79 -19.26 17.48
N ARG A 59 -2.48 -20.32 18.25
CA ARG A 59 -3.36 -20.83 19.31
C ARG A 59 -3.46 -19.91 20.49
N LEU A 60 -2.39 -19.18 20.77
CA LEU A 60 -2.39 -18.10 21.75
C LEU A 60 -3.03 -16.81 21.19
N GLN A 61 -3.44 -16.80 19.93
CA GLN A 61 -4.03 -15.66 19.23
C GLN A 61 -3.17 -14.38 19.37
N VAL A 62 -1.87 -14.50 19.20
CA VAL A 62 -0.90 -13.40 19.19
C VAL A 62 0.02 -13.58 17.99
N PRO A 63 0.52 -12.49 17.40
CA PRO A 63 1.57 -12.56 16.38
C PRO A 63 2.80 -13.29 16.94
N ALA A 64 3.48 -14.10 16.13
CA ALA A 64 4.72 -14.76 16.54
C ALA A 64 5.82 -13.76 16.92
N SER A 65 5.79 -12.56 16.32
CA SER A 65 6.66 -11.43 16.67
C SER A 65 6.52 -11.02 18.14
N THR A 66 5.32 -11.03 18.71
CA THR A 66 5.09 -10.71 20.13
C THR A 66 5.78 -11.69 21.06
N LEU A 67 5.93 -12.95 20.65
CA LEU A 67 6.66 -13.96 21.42
C LEU A 67 8.18 -13.74 21.34
N LEU A 68 8.67 -13.16 20.24
CA LEU A 68 10.09 -13.00 19.94
C LEU A 68 10.63 -11.60 20.24
N ASP A 69 9.79 -10.63 20.58
CA ASP A 69 10.19 -9.24 20.85
C ASP A 69 11.07 -9.16 22.12
N PRO A 70 12.35 -8.72 22.02
CA PRO A 70 13.22 -8.61 23.19
C PRO A 70 12.73 -7.54 24.18
N ASN A 71 11.97 -6.56 23.69
CA ASN A 71 11.56 -5.37 24.47
C ASN A 71 10.11 -5.44 24.95
N ALA A 72 9.35 -6.50 24.63
CA ALA A 72 8.04 -6.69 25.23
C ALA A 72 8.21 -6.81 26.74
N ALA A 73 7.89 -5.72 27.44
CA ALA A 73 8.01 -5.64 28.89
C ALA A 73 7.43 -6.90 29.54
N ASP A 74 8.16 -7.49 30.47
CA ASP A 74 7.65 -8.55 31.33
C ASP A 74 6.29 -8.06 31.84
N LEU A 75 5.22 -8.71 31.36
CA LEU A 75 3.86 -8.39 31.75
C LEU A 75 3.78 -8.62 33.26
N GLN A 76 4.00 -7.52 34.01
CA GLN A 76 4.00 -7.54 35.47
C GLN A 76 2.72 -8.25 35.96
N VAL A 77 2.92 -9.40 36.52
CA VAL A 77 1.87 -10.13 37.23
C VAL A 77 1.76 -9.53 38.61
N SER A 78 0.75 -8.69 38.83
CA SER A 78 0.17 -8.54 40.16
C SER A 78 -0.36 -9.92 40.56
N GLU A 79 0.20 -10.49 41.61
CA GLU A 79 -0.33 -11.71 42.23
C GLU A 79 -1.77 -11.47 42.65
N ALA A 80 -2.70 -12.15 41.99
CA ALA A 80 -4.09 -12.18 42.41
C ALA A 80 -4.25 -13.30 43.44
N PRO A 81 -4.97 -13.03 44.57
CA PRO A 81 -5.16 -14.00 45.64
C PRO A 81 -6.06 -15.17 45.20
N ASP A 82 -5.87 -16.26 45.92
CA ASP A 82 -6.51 -17.60 45.83
C ASP A 82 -7.85 -17.70 45.13
N ALA A 83 -7.93 -18.61 44.18
CA ALA A 83 -9.15 -18.98 43.47
C ALA A 83 -10.20 -19.62 44.38
N PRO A 84 -11.44 -19.14 44.43
CA PRO A 84 -12.54 -19.89 45.05
C PRO A 84 -13.02 -21.00 44.15
N LYS A 85 -13.36 -22.10 44.81
CA LYS A 85 -13.83 -23.39 44.28
C LYS A 85 -14.95 -23.21 43.25
N ARG A 86 -14.84 -24.02 42.17
CA ARG A 86 -15.83 -24.18 41.10
C ARG A 86 -17.27 -24.23 41.63
N VAL A 87 -18.02 -23.17 41.44
CA VAL A 87 -19.47 -23.20 41.41
C VAL A 87 -19.91 -23.35 39.96
N ARG A 88 -20.57 -24.49 39.72
CA ARG A 88 -21.18 -24.84 38.44
C ARG A 88 -22.31 -23.84 38.14
N ARG A 89 -22.00 -22.71 37.51
CA ARG A 89 -23.04 -21.78 37.07
C ARG A 89 -23.79 -22.41 35.89
N LYS A 90 -25.07 -22.66 36.10
CA LYS A 90 -26.05 -22.92 35.05
C LYS A 90 -25.98 -21.80 34.02
N ARG A 91 -25.92 -22.17 32.75
CA ARG A 91 -26.13 -21.25 31.62
C ARG A 91 -27.47 -20.53 31.86
N GLY A 92 -27.41 -19.29 32.30
CA GLY A 92 -28.52 -18.36 32.24
C GLY A 92 -28.56 -17.79 30.84
N ALA A 93 -29.60 -18.16 30.11
CA ALA A 93 -29.99 -17.49 28.87
C ALA A 93 -30.32 -16.04 29.23
N ASN A 94 -29.54 -15.09 28.69
CA ASN A 94 -29.92 -13.75 28.29
C ASN A 94 -28.65 -12.90 28.06
N GLN A 95 -27.95 -13.20 26.98
CA GLN A 95 -27.26 -12.21 26.17
C GLN A 95 -27.88 -12.34 24.80
N ALA A 96 -28.45 -11.23 24.32
CA ALA A 96 -29.14 -11.20 23.05
C ALA A 96 -28.16 -11.61 21.93
N PRO A 97 -28.52 -12.55 21.04
CA PRO A 97 -27.65 -13.04 19.98
C PRO A 97 -27.41 -12.01 18.86
N GLY A 98 -27.80 -10.75 19.06
CA GLY A 98 -27.71 -9.69 18.05
C GLY A 98 -26.33 -9.02 17.95
N PHE A 99 -25.68 -8.73 19.06
CA PHE A 99 -24.49 -7.85 19.07
C PHE A 99 -23.22 -8.50 18.50
N GLU A 100 -22.99 -9.79 18.77
CA GLU A 100 -21.82 -10.50 18.20
C GLU A 100 -21.95 -10.70 16.67
N ASN A 101 -23.17 -10.85 16.15
CA ASN A 101 -23.44 -10.96 14.73
C ASN A 101 -23.31 -9.60 14.00
N GLU A 102 -23.60 -8.47 14.65
CA GLU A 102 -23.51 -7.15 14.04
C GLU A 102 -22.06 -6.68 13.89
N SER A 103 -21.22 -6.85 14.91
CA SER A 103 -19.79 -6.51 14.82
C SER A 103 -19.08 -7.34 13.75
N ALA A 104 -19.31 -8.65 13.71
CA ALA A 104 -18.73 -9.52 12.68
C ALA A 104 -19.20 -9.14 11.25
N ALA A 105 -20.43 -8.65 11.09
CA ALA A 105 -20.92 -8.18 9.80
C ALA A 105 -20.25 -6.87 9.36
N VAL A 106 -19.93 -5.98 10.31
CA VAL A 106 -19.15 -4.76 10.05
C VAL A 106 -17.72 -5.11 9.66
N ASP A 107 -17.05 -6.01 10.39
CA ASP A 107 -15.69 -6.45 10.08
C ASP A 107 -15.59 -7.07 8.67
N LEU A 108 -16.60 -7.87 8.29
CA LEU A 108 -16.67 -8.41 6.94
C LEU A 108 -16.85 -7.30 5.88
N GLN A 109 -17.63 -6.27 6.19
CA GLN A 109 -17.85 -5.15 5.27
C GLN A 109 -16.59 -4.30 5.13
N LEU A 110 -15.86 -4.04 6.23
CA LEU A 110 -14.55 -3.37 6.23
C LEU A 110 -13.51 -4.18 5.42
N SER A 111 -13.46 -5.50 5.61
CA SER A 111 -12.57 -6.38 4.86
C SER A 111 -12.87 -6.38 3.36
N ARG A 112 -14.16 -6.33 2.98
CA ARG A 112 -14.56 -6.19 1.56
C ARG A 112 -14.17 -4.83 0.98
N ALA A 113 -14.35 -3.77 1.76
CA ALA A 113 -13.94 -2.43 1.35
C ALA A 113 -12.43 -2.35 1.16
N ALA A 114 -11.64 -2.87 2.10
CA ALA A 114 -10.19 -2.95 1.98
C ALA A 114 -9.77 -3.73 0.73
N TYR A 115 -10.34 -4.93 0.53
CA TYR A 115 -10.12 -5.70 -0.71
C TYR A 115 -10.38 -4.86 -1.97
N SER A 116 -11.53 -4.16 -2.01
CA SER A 116 -11.89 -3.35 -3.17
C SER A 116 -10.90 -2.19 -3.42
N VAL A 117 -10.37 -1.57 -2.35
CA VAL A 117 -9.34 -0.53 -2.47
C VAL A 117 -8.07 -1.11 -3.07
N TYR A 118 -7.54 -2.18 -2.49
CA TYR A 118 -6.25 -2.78 -2.89
C TYR A 118 -6.32 -3.47 -4.26
N THR A 119 -7.50 -3.85 -4.74
CA THR A 119 -7.70 -4.41 -6.09
C THR A 119 -8.11 -3.38 -7.14
N GLY A 120 -8.05 -2.08 -6.80
CA GLY A 120 -8.33 -1.00 -7.75
C GLY A 120 -9.82 -0.67 -7.96
N SER A 121 -10.71 -1.25 -7.14
CA SER A 121 -12.16 -0.99 -7.19
C SER A 121 -12.60 0.03 -6.15
N SER A 122 -11.87 1.14 -6.02
CA SER A 122 -12.06 2.15 -4.96
C SER A 122 -13.46 2.76 -4.92
N GLY A 123 -14.17 2.84 -6.06
CA GLY A 123 -15.57 3.26 -6.11
C GLY A 123 -16.49 2.32 -5.34
N GLN A 124 -16.31 1.00 -5.48
CA GLN A 124 -17.07 0.01 -4.71
C GLN A 124 -16.75 0.08 -3.21
N ALA A 125 -15.48 0.32 -2.87
CA ALA A 125 -15.08 0.52 -1.48
C ALA A 125 -15.81 1.70 -0.85
N ALA A 126 -15.85 2.85 -1.53
CA ALA A 126 -16.55 4.03 -1.05
C ALA A 126 -18.06 3.78 -0.87
N GLU A 127 -18.70 3.05 -1.80
CA GLU A 127 -20.11 2.67 -1.67
C GLU A 127 -20.37 1.74 -0.47
N LEU A 128 -19.47 0.80 -0.19
CA LEU A 128 -19.56 -0.09 0.98
C LEU A 128 -19.37 0.67 2.30
N LEU A 129 -18.50 1.68 2.33
CA LEU A 129 -18.13 2.40 3.55
C LEU A 129 -19.10 3.54 3.87
N ARG A 130 -19.73 4.16 2.86
CA ARG A 130 -20.62 5.31 3.04
C ARG A 130 -21.77 5.04 4.01
N PRO A 131 -22.49 3.90 3.97
CA PRO A 131 -23.54 3.60 4.94
C PRO A 131 -23.02 3.41 6.38
N LEU A 132 -21.77 2.95 6.54
CA LEU A 132 -21.15 2.77 7.86
C LEU A 132 -20.76 4.11 8.51
N LEU A 133 -20.42 5.11 7.70
CA LEU A 133 -19.97 6.42 8.15
C LEU A 133 -21.09 7.47 8.13
N ALA A 134 -22.26 7.17 7.57
CA ALA A 134 -23.43 8.02 7.62
C ALA A 134 -23.91 8.15 9.08
N GLY A 135 -23.84 9.38 9.61
CA GLY A 135 -24.27 9.66 10.99
C GLY A 135 -25.77 9.48 11.22
N GLU A 136 -26.28 9.76 12.42
CA GLU A 136 -27.63 9.54 12.97
C GLU A 136 -28.82 10.18 12.17
N GLY A 137 -28.73 10.25 10.86
CA GLY A 137 -29.81 10.70 9.97
C GLY A 137 -30.27 9.66 8.98
N ALA A 138 -29.62 8.50 8.91
CA ALA A 138 -30.02 7.37 8.08
C ALA A 138 -31.11 6.54 8.80
N THR A 139 -31.98 5.91 8.01
CA THR A 139 -33.14 5.15 8.52
C THR A 139 -32.76 4.16 9.64
N PRO A 140 -33.64 3.90 10.66
CA PRO A 140 -33.33 3.07 11.82
C PRO A 140 -32.83 1.66 11.54
N GLU A 141 -32.96 1.18 10.32
CA GLU A 141 -32.49 -0.16 9.89
C GLU A 141 -31.04 -0.16 9.39
N SER A 142 -30.39 1.00 9.21
CA SER A 142 -29.04 1.11 8.62
C SER A 142 -27.94 1.59 9.59
N THR A 143 -28.26 2.03 10.80
CA THR A 143 -27.28 2.50 11.78
C THR A 143 -26.70 1.33 12.57
N ARG A 144 -25.73 0.63 11.98
CA ARG A 144 -24.85 -0.26 12.73
C ARG A 144 -23.91 0.59 13.56
N THR A 145 -23.90 0.37 14.87
CA THR A 145 -22.98 1.07 15.78
C THR A 145 -21.56 0.53 15.57
N LEU A 146 -20.70 1.35 14.98
CA LEU A 146 -19.27 1.05 14.86
C LEU A 146 -18.61 1.20 16.24
N ASP A 147 -17.75 0.27 16.61
CA ASP A 147 -16.80 0.53 17.68
C ASP A 147 -15.73 1.54 17.24
N ALA A 148 -14.93 2.04 18.19
CA ALA A 148 -13.95 3.07 17.93
C ALA A 148 -12.90 2.63 16.89
N GLY A 149 -12.43 1.38 16.96
CA GLY A 149 -11.47 0.80 16.02
C GLY A 149 -12.05 0.62 14.62
N GLN A 150 -13.27 0.08 14.54
CA GLN A 150 -14.00 -0.08 13.28
C GLN A 150 -14.24 1.27 12.59
N ARG A 151 -14.56 2.30 13.37
CA ARG A 151 -14.76 3.65 12.86
C ARG A 151 -13.47 4.24 12.29
N LEU A 152 -12.36 4.12 12.99
CA LEU A 152 -11.06 4.57 12.50
C LEU A 152 -10.63 3.82 11.23
N ALA A 153 -10.83 2.50 11.19
CA ALA A 153 -10.57 1.69 10.01
C ALA A 153 -11.45 2.10 8.81
N ALA A 154 -12.75 2.37 9.06
CA ALA A 154 -13.66 2.84 8.01
C ALA A 154 -13.25 4.22 7.47
N LEU A 155 -12.84 5.15 8.34
CA LEU A 155 -12.38 6.49 7.94
C LEU A 155 -11.07 6.42 7.15
N TYR A 156 -10.13 5.56 7.56
CA TYR A 156 -8.89 5.33 6.83
C TYR A 156 -9.15 4.75 5.43
N LEU A 157 -9.95 3.68 5.34
CA LEU A 157 -10.28 3.04 4.06
C LEU A 157 -11.08 3.96 3.14
N MET A 158 -12.00 4.77 3.69
CA MET A 158 -12.74 5.77 2.91
C MET A 158 -11.79 6.83 2.37
N GLY A 159 -10.91 7.37 3.21
CA GLY A 159 -9.88 8.32 2.79
C GLY A 159 -9.00 7.75 1.68
N LEU A 160 -8.53 6.52 1.85
CA LEU A 160 -7.69 5.83 0.85
C LEU A 160 -8.45 5.60 -0.48
N ALA A 161 -9.70 5.17 -0.41
CA ALA A 161 -10.54 5.00 -1.59
C ALA A 161 -10.74 6.33 -2.35
N LEU A 162 -11.01 7.41 -1.63
CA LEU A 162 -11.22 8.74 -2.20
C LEU A 162 -9.92 9.35 -2.78
N VAL A 163 -8.78 9.10 -2.13
CA VAL A 163 -7.45 9.44 -2.68
C VAL A 163 -7.23 8.72 -4.01
N HIS A 164 -7.54 7.43 -4.11
CA HIS A 164 -7.43 6.68 -5.38
C HIS A 164 -8.41 7.17 -6.45
N LEU A 165 -9.59 7.67 -6.05
CA LEU A 165 -10.57 8.26 -6.96
C LEU A 165 -10.25 9.72 -7.32
N ASN A 166 -9.20 10.29 -6.75
CA ASN A 166 -8.81 11.70 -6.89
C ASN A 166 -9.91 12.69 -6.42
N ASP A 167 -10.78 12.24 -5.52
CA ASP A 167 -11.78 13.09 -4.85
C ASP A 167 -11.14 13.71 -3.59
N THR A 168 -10.30 14.70 -3.82
CA THR A 168 -9.47 15.33 -2.78
C THR A 168 -10.31 16.00 -1.69
N GLU A 169 -11.43 16.65 -2.07
CA GLU A 169 -12.26 17.40 -1.11
C GLU A 169 -12.90 16.45 -0.09
N GLN A 170 -13.53 15.37 -0.55
CA GLN A 170 -14.12 14.40 0.36
C GLN A 170 -13.03 13.63 1.14
N ALA A 171 -11.90 13.28 0.50
CA ALA A 171 -10.79 12.61 1.18
C ALA A 171 -10.30 13.42 2.38
N VAL A 172 -10.04 14.74 2.19
CA VAL A 172 -9.60 15.64 3.26
C VAL A 172 -10.62 15.66 4.40
N ALA A 173 -11.93 15.77 4.12
CA ALA A 173 -12.96 15.82 5.15
C ALA A 173 -12.97 14.55 6.03
N TYR A 174 -12.98 13.36 5.42
CA TYR A 174 -12.98 12.10 6.17
C TYR A 174 -11.67 11.86 6.93
N LEU A 175 -10.52 12.21 6.32
CA LEU A 175 -9.22 12.02 6.95
C LEU A 175 -8.99 12.99 8.12
N GLN A 176 -9.44 14.23 8.02
CA GLN A 176 -9.41 15.19 9.16
C GLN A 176 -10.25 14.67 10.33
N GLN A 177 -11.43 14.15 10.05
CA GLN A 177 -12.26 13.53 11.09
C GLN A 177 -11.54 12.32 11.71
N GLY A 178 -10.93 11.47 10.88
CA GLY A 178 -10.18 10.31 11.37
C GLY A 178 -9.01 10.68 12.27
N VAL A 179 -8.23 11.70 11.92
CA VAL A 179 -7.12 12.21 12.74
C VAL A 179 -7.64 12.69 14.09
N GLN A 180 -8.72 13.51 14.12
CA GLN A 180 -9.30 14.00 15.36
C GLN A 180 -9.83 12.86 16.25
N ASP A 181 -10.48 11.87 15.67
CA ASP A 181 -11.02 10.73 16.41
C ASP A 181 -9.88 9.86 16.98
N ALA A 182 -8.81 9.61 16.21
CA ALA A 182 -7.63 8.86 16.68
C ALA A 182 -6.89 9.61 17.81
N GLU A 183 -6.73 10.92 17.70
CA GLU A 183 -6.15 11.76 18.77
C GLU A 183 -6.98 11.71 20.06
N ARG A 184 -8.31 11.78 19.97
CA ARG A 184 -9.20 11.64 21.13
C ARG A 184 -9.10 10.29 21.82
N LEU A 185 -8.87 9.23 21.03
CA LEU A 185 -8.69 7.86 21.52
C LEU A 185 -7.27 7.59 22.01
N ALA A 186 -6.36 8.56 21.88
CA ALA A 186 -4.94 8.43 22.16
C ALA A 186 -4.24 7.32 21.35
N ASP A 187 -4.79 6.95 20.19
CA ASP A 187 -4.19 6.04 19.23
C ASP A 187 -3.22 6.83 18.34
N ARG A 188 -2.00 6.99 18.84
CA ARG A 188 -0.98 7.84 18.22
C ARG A 188 -0.55 7.33 16.85
N GLU A 189 -0.36 6.03 16.70
CA GLU A 189 0.12 5.46 15.43
C GLU A 189 -0.96 5.56 14.34
N MET A 190 -2.23 5.29 14.67
CA MET A 190 -3.34 5.48 13.73
C MET A 190 -3.54 6.96 13.37
N ALA A 191 -3.35 7.88 14.32
CA ALA A 191 -3.41 9.31 14.04
C ALA A 191 -2.36 9.73 13.00
N GLU A 192 -1.12 9.22 13.13
CA GLU A 192 -0.06 9.51 12.17
C GLU A 192 -0.29 8.81 10.81
N ARG A 193 -0.85 7.60 10.79
CA ARG A 193 -1.24 6.90 9.57
C ARG A 193 -2.29 7.69 8.78
N LEU A 194 -3.32 8.18 9.46
CA LEU A 194 -4.35 9.04 8.87
C LEU A 194 -3.78 10.40 8.43
N ARG A 195 -2.86 10.98 9.23
CA ARG A 195 -2.18 12.25 8.91
C ARG A 195 -1.31 12.12 7.66
N ASN A 196 -0.57 11.02 7.51
CA ASN A 196 0.20 10.76 6.31
C ASN A 196 -0.70 10.69 5.07
N LEU A 197 -1.82 9.98 5.15
CA LEU A 197 -2.78 9.90 4.05
C LEU A 197 -3.46 11.25 3.77
N LEU A 198 -3.72 12.06 4.81
CA LEU A 198 -4.22 13.42 4.67
C LEU A 198 -3.22 14.32 3.92
N GLY A 199 -1.93 14.22 4.24
CA GLY A 199 -0.86 14.86 3.47
C GLY A 199 -0.88 14.46 2.00
N THR A 200 -1.07 13.16 1.73
CA THR A 200 -1.20 12.64 0.35
C THR A 200 -2.41 13.24 -0.36
N ALA A 201 -3.56 13.40 0.31
CA ALA A 201 -4.73 14.06 -0.27
C ALA A 201 -4.44 15.53 -0.62
N TYR A 202 -3.78 16.27 0.24
CA TYR A 202 -3.35 17.65 -0.04
C TYR A 202 -2.33 17.73 -1.18
N PHE A 203 -1.38 16.80 -1.22
CA PHE A 203 -0.42 16.70 -2.34
C PHE A 203 -1.16 16.51 -3.66
N GLN A 204 -2.14 15.63 -3.69
CA GLN A 204 -2.98 15.40 -4.85
C GLN A 204 -3.77 16.64 -5.27
N GLY A 205 -4.23 17.43 -4.34
CA GLY A 205 -4.88 18.72 -4.57
C GLY A 205 -3.91 19.84 -4.99
N GLY A 206 -2.60 19.57 -5.16
CA GLY A 206 -1.58 20.55 -5.50
C GLY A 206 -1.18 21.46 -4.35
N GLN A 207 -1.66 21.21 -3.14
CA GLN A 207 -1.37 22.01 -1.94
C GLN A 207 -0.10 21.50 -1.25
N TYR A 208 1.03 21.55 -1.96
CA TYR A 208 2.30 20.93 -1.58
C TYR A 208 2.87 21.43 -0.24
N LEU A 209 2.65 22.69 0.12
CA LEU A 209 3.12 23.23 1.41
C LEU A 209 2.33 22.63 2.59
N ILE A 210 1.04 22.42 2.43
CA ILE A 210 0.19 21.79 3.46
C ILE A 210 0.52 20.30 3.54
N ALA A 211 0.73 19.63 2.41
CA ALA A 211 1.19 18.25 2.36
C ALA A 211 2.51 18.10 3.12
N LEU A 212 3.50 18.96 2.82
CA LEU A 212 4.80 18.97 3.48
C LEU A 212 4.69 19.16 5.01
N GLU A 213 3.75 19.98 5.49
CA GLU A 213 3.51 20.15 6.93
C GLU A 213 3.03 18.84 7.56
N HIS A 214 2.04 18.17 6.93
CA HIS A 214 1.52 16.90 7.44
C HIS A 214 2.56 15.78 7.40
N HIS A 215 3.25 15.58 6.28
CA HIS A 215 4.27 14.55 6.16
C HIS A 215 5.50 14.85 7.04
N GLY A 216 5.86 16.13 7.20
CA GLY A 216 6.93 16.55 8.12
C GLY A 216 6.64 16.19 9.58
N ARG A 217 5.41 16.42 10.05
CA ARG A 217 4.99 15.99 11.39
C ARG A 217 5.03 14.47 11.56
N CYS A 218 4.64 13.71 10.53
CA CYS A 218 4.79 12.25 10.55
C CYS A 218 6.27 11.83 10.60
N ALA A 219 7.17 12.50 9.89
CA ALA A 219 8.61 12.23 9.97
C ALA A 219 9.17 12.52 11.38
N GLU A 220 8.76 13.61 12.02
CA GLU A 220 9.09 13.89 13.44
C GLU A 220 8.57 12.77 14.36
N ALA A 221 7.38 12.23 14.09
CA ALA A 221 6.83 11.11 14.85
C ALA A 221 7.61 9.80 14.62
N VAL A 222 8.20 9.58 13.44
CA VAL A 222 9.15 8.48 13.19
C VAL A 222 10.40 8.64 14.02
N GLU A 223 11.01 9.83 14.03
CA GLU A 223 12.22 10.14 14.82
C GLU A 223 11.98 10.04 16.32
N ALA A 224 10.78 10.43 16.77
CA ALA A 224 10.36 10.31 18.18
C ALA A 224 9.98 8.87 18.59
N GLY A 225 10.01 7.90 17.66
CA GLY A 225 9.67 6.51 17.95
C GLY A 225 8.16 6.27 18.18
N VAL A 226 7.30 7.17 17.75
CA VAL A 226 5.84 7.01 17.81
C VAL A 226 5.38 6.04 16.72
N ILE A 227 5.92 6.18 15.51
CA ILE A 227 5.68 5.27 14.39
C ILE A 227 6.70 4.14 14.46
N LEU A 228 6.22 2.92 14.68
CA LEU A 228 7.05 1.72 14.74
C LEU A 228 6.96 0.88 13.47
N ASP A 229 5.84 0.94 12.77
CA ASP A 229 5.57 0.22 11.53
C ASP A 229 6.54 0.66 10.42
N ALA A 230 7.35 -0.27 9.93
CA ALA A 230 8.36 -0.02 8.90
C ALA A 230 7.74 0.42 7.57
N ASN A 231 6.55 -0.09 7.24
CA ASN A 231 5.83 0.31 6.03
C ASN A 231 5.36 1.77 6.13
N LEU A 232 4.79 2.16 7.25
CA LEU A 232 4.38 3.56 7.45
C LEU A 232 5.59 4.50 7.43
N LYS A 233 6.76 4.09 7.96
CA LYS A 233 8.01 4.87 7.84
C LYS A 233 8.41 5.07 6.39
N LEU A 234 8.39 3.99 5.59
CA LEU A 234 8.66 4.05 4.15
C LEU A 234 7.73 5.05 3.47
N LEU A 235 6.40 4.92 3.68
CA LEU A 235 5.41 5.82 3.08
C LEU A 235 5.62 7.28 3.47
N VAL A 236 5.88 7.55 4.75
CA VAL A 236 6.12 8.92 5.25
C VAL A 236 7.30 9.56 4.53
N TYR A 237 8.43 8.87 4.43
CA TYR A 237 9.62 9.45 3.79
C TYR A 237 9.52 9.50 2.28
N SER A 238 8.79 8.57 1.64
CA SER A 238 8.48 8.64 0.20
C SER A 238 7.60 9.85 -0.12
N ASN A 239 6.57 10.08 0.68
CA ASN A 239 5.66 11.22 0.51
C ASN A 239 6.39 12.55 0.80
N LEU A 240 7.19 12.60 1.86
CA LEU A 240 8.01 13.77 2.19
C LEU A 240 8.99 14.10 1.05
N ALA A 241 9.58 13.10 0.43
CA ALA A 241 10.45 13.26 -0.72
C ALA A 241 9.69 13.82 -1.93
N ALA A 242 8.48 13.32 -2.19
CA ALA A 242 7.63 13.83 -3.26
C ALA A 242 7.24 15.31 -3.04
N ASP A 243 6.94 15.70 -1.78
CA ASP A 243 6.66 17.10 -1.42
C ASP A 243 7.87 17.99 -1.72
N TYR A 244 9.05 17.61 -1.24
CA TYR A 244 10.28 18.38 -1.50
C TYR A 244 10.59 18.45 -2.98
N TRP A 245 10.32 17.38 -3.73
CA TRP A 245 10.50 17.36 -5.17
C TRP A 245 9.56 18.33 -5.87
N ALA A 246 8.26 18.32 -5.52
CA ALA A 246 7.27 19.26 -6.07
C ALA A 246 7.61 20.72 -5.75
N LEU A 247 8.22 20.97 -4.59
CA LEU A 247 8.68 22.30 -4.15
C LEU A 247 10.09 22.66 -4.66
N GLN A 248 10.66 21.87 -5.58
CA GLN A 248 11.99 22.09 -6.18
C GLN A 248 13.17 22.01 -5.16
N SER A 249 12.96 21.45 -3.99
CA SER A 249 13.99 21.24 -2.97
C SER A 249 14.73 19.91 -3.20
N ARG A 250 15.47 19.80 -4.29
CA ARG A 250 16.04 18.54 -4.81
C ARG A 250 16.92 17.79 -3.80
N GLU A 251 17.81 18.49 -3.12
CA GLU A 251 18.71 17.88 -2.12
C GLU A 251 17.92 17.23 -0.97
N ARG A 252 16.90 17.93 -0.45
CA ARG A 252 16.04 17.38 0.61
C ARG A 252 15.21 16.19 0.12
N ALA A 253 14.72 16.27 -1.12
CA ALA A 253 14.00 15.16 -1.74
C ALA A 253 14.88 13.90 -1.83
N LEU A 254 16.12 14.01 -2.31
CA LEU A 254 17.05 12.88 -2.40
C LEU A 254 17.37 12.30 -1.03
N LEU A 255 17.56 13.14 0.00
CA LEU A 255 17.79 12.67 1.37
C LEU A 255 16.58 11.89 1.89
N ALA A 256 15.36 12.40 1.67
CA ALA A 256 14.14 11.72 2.10
C ALA A 256 13.92 10.39 1.35
N TYR A 257 14.16 10.34 0.01
CA TYR A 257 14.11 9.08 -0.74
C TYR A 257 15.13 8.06 -0.22
N ARG A 258 16.35 8.50 0.11
CA ARG A 258 17.35 7.59 0.70
C ARG A 258 16.86 6.97 2.00
N SER A 259 16.26 7.78 2.89
CA SER A 259 15.66 7.27 4.13
C SER A 259 14.50 6.30 3.84
N ALA A 260 13.65 6.59 2.85
CA ALA A 260 12.58 5.67 2.44
C ALA A 260 13.13 4.30 2.02
N VAL A 261 14.16 4.29 1.16
CA VAL A 261 14.80 3.06 0.68
C VAL A 261 15.51 2.30 1.82
N GLU A 262 16.07 2.99 2.81
CA GLU A 262 16.64 2.34 4.00
C GLU A 262 15.57 1.59 4.79
N PHE A 263 14.38 2.19 5.01
CA PHE A 263 13.26 1.48 5.63
C PHE A 263 12.72 0.33 4.76
N ALA A 264 12.76 0.48 3.44
CA ALA A 264 12.40 -0.58 2.50
C ALA A 264 13.27 -1.83 2.65
N ARG A 265 14.56 -1.69 2.96
CA ARG A 265 15.46 -2.83 3.20
C ARG A 265 15.07 -3.63 4.44
N ASP A 266 14.54 -2.98 5.46
CA ASP A 266 14.00 -3.67 6.65
C ASP A 266 12.75 -4.49 6.30
N LEU A 267 11.96 -4.04 5.31
CA LEU A 267 10.83 -4.77 4.73
C LEU A 267 11.26 -5.90 3.77
N GLY A 268 12.46 -5.84 3.19
CA GLY A 268 12.95 -6.80 2.21
C GLY A 268 12.98 -8.25 2.71
N ASN A 269 13.19 -8.46 4.01
CA ASN A 269 13.04 -9.79 4.63
C ASN A 269 11.58 -10.25 4.68
N LEU A 270 10.61 -9.33 4.74
CA LEU A 270 9.18 -9.59 4.66
C LEU A 270 8.75 -9.86 3.21
N SER A 271 9.39 -9.20 2.22
CA SER A 271 9.18 -9.46 0.78
C SER A 271 9.48 -10.91 0.40
N ASN A 272 10.63 -11.45 0.82
CA ASN A 272 10.96 -12.86 0.58
C ASN A 272 9.95 -13.83 1.22
N GLN A 273 9.35 -13.45 2.35
CA GLN A 273 8.29 -14.22 2.99
C GLN A 273 6.95 -14.08 2.26
N ALA A 274 6.62 -12.90 1.74
CA ALA A 274 5.42 -12.65 0.94
C ALA A 274 5.49 -13.35 -0.42
N GLU A 275 6.65 -13.35 -1.10
CA GLU A 275 6.88 -14.13 -2.33
C GLU A 275 6.70 -15.63 -2.10
N ALA A 276 7.25 -16.17 -1.00
CA ALA A 276 7.06 -17.56 -0.63
C ALA A 276 5.60 -17.89 -0.27
N PHE A 277 4.89 -16.95 0.31
CA PHE A 277 3.46 -17.09 0.64
C PHE A 277 2.58 -17.00 -0.61
N TRP A 278 2.89 -16.07 -1.52
CA TRP A 278 2.23 -15.92 -2.82
C TRP A 278 2.43 -17.16 -3.72
N ALA A 279 3.66 -17.64 -3.83
CA ALA A 279 3.95 -18.86 -4.56
C ALA A 279 3.17 -20.08 -4.03
N ARG A 280 2.96 -20.18 -2.71
CA ARG A 280 2.12 -21.21 -2.10
C ARG A 280 0.63 -20.98 -2.33
N ALA A 281 0.16 -19.73 -2.28
CA ALA A 281 -1.24 -19.39 -2.51
C ALA A 281 -1.66 -19.65 -3.96
N THR A 282 -0.81 -19.32 -4.94
CA THR A 282 -1.03 -19.57 -6.36
C THR A 282 -0.92 -21.06 -6.72
N GLN A 283 -0.03 -21.83 -6.07
CA GLN A 283 0.04 -23.28 -6.24
C GLN A 283 -1.16 -24.02 -5.63
N ALA A 284 -1.75 -23.49 -4.56
CA ALA A 284 -2.88 -24.09 -3.86
C ALA A 284 -4.24 -23.79 -4.49
N ALA A 285 -4.34 -22.82 -5.40
CA ALA A 285 -5.59 -22.39 -6.02
C ALA A 285 -5.39 -21.99 -7.48
N PRO A 286 -5.33 -22.97 -8.42
CA PRO A 286 -5.25 -22.66 -9.86
C PRO A 286 -6.50 -21.95 -10.41
N ASP A 287 -7.62 -21.93 -9.67
CA ASP A 287 -8.87 -21.27 -10.04
C ASP A 287 -9.27 -20.23 -8.98
N TRP A 288 -8.94 -18.98 -9.21
CA TRP A 288 -9.23 -17.84 -8.33
C TRP A 288 -10.74 -17.51 -8.13
N GLN A 289 -11.63 -18.20 -8.82
CA GLN A 289 -13.08 -18.05 -8.66
C GLN A 289 -13.71 -18.63 -7.39
N PRO A 290 -13.10 -19.60 -6.66
CA PRO A 290 -13.75 -20.23 -5.49
C PRO A 290 -13.82 -19.36 -4.24
N TRP A 291 -13.07 -18.28 -4.12
CA TRP A 291 -13.04 -17.49 -2.88
C TRP A 291 -14.34 -16.73 -2.61
N GLN A 292 -15.06 -16.29 -3.65
CA GLN A 292 -16.39 -15.67 -3.48
C GLN A 292 -17.39 -16.59 -2.76
N ARG A 293 -17.27 -17.92 -2.88
CA ARG A 293 -18.14 -18.88 -2.20
C ARG A 293 -17.67 -19.24 -0.79
N ARG A 294 -16.36 -19.17 -0.49
CA ARG A 294 -15.81 -19.47 0.84
C ARG A 294 -15.88 -18.28 1.80
N TYR A 295 -15.96 -17.07 1.28
CA TYR A 295 -16.04 -15.84 2.09
C TYR A 295 -17.30 -15.78 2.97
N SER A 296 -18.34 -16.53 2.64
CA SER A 296 -19.59 -16.56 3.41
C SER A 296 -19.53 -17.44 4.67
N GLN A 297 -18.43 -18.12 4.95
CA GLN A 297 -18.39 -19.10 6.04
C GLN A 297 -17.44 -18.82 7.21
N HIS A 298 -16.39 -17.99 7.07
CA HIS A 298 -15.41 -17.82 8.17
C HIS A 298 -14.76 -16.42 8.20
N SER A 299 -15.07 -15.62 9.21
CA SER A 299 -14.43 -14.31 9.47
C SER A 299 -12.91 -14.38 9.73
N GLN A 300 -12.40 -15.55 10.16
CA GLN A 300 -10.96 -15.77 10.36
C GLN A 300 -10.15 -15.81 9.06
N ASP A 301 -10.76 -16.21 7.94
CA ASP A 301 -10.08 -16.24 6.65
C ASP A 301 -9.99 -14.85 6.02
N ALA A 302 -10.90 -13.92 6.37
CA ALA A 302 -10.88 -12.54 5.91
C ALA A 302 -9.67 -11.76 6.45
N SER A 303 -9.34 -11.93 7.73
CA SER A 303 -8.17 -11.29 8.35
C SER A 303 -6.85 -11.77 7.76
N LYS A 304 -6.73 -13.06 7.42
CA LYS A 304 -5.55 -13.62 6.75
C LYS A 304 -5.39 -13.10 5.32
N THR A 305 -6.52 -12.99 4.60
CA THR A 305 -6.54 -12.47 3.23
C THR A 305 -6.15 -10.99 3.21
N LEU A 306 -6.64 -10.20 4.17
CA LEU A 306 -6.26 -8.80 4.33
C LEU A 306 -4.75 -8.65 4.55
N GLY A 307 -4.15 -9.43 5.45
CA GLY A 307 -2.72 -9.42 5.71
C GLY A 307 -1.86 -9.76 4.48
N VAL A 308 -2.37 -10.59 3.55
CA VAL A 308 -1.68 -10.86 2.27
C VAL A 308 -1.74 -9.64 1.35
N TYR A 309 -2.90 -8.98 1.25
CA TYR A 309 -3.03 -7.77 0.43
C TYR A 309 -2.21 -6.60 0.98
N GLU A 310 -2.20 -6.42 2.30
CA GLU A 310 -1.33 -5.44 2.95
C GLU A 310 0.16 -5.73 2.65
N ALA A 311 0.57 -7.00 2.70
CA ALA A 311 1.95 -7.37 2.38
C ALA A 311 2.30 -7.13 0.91
N LEU A 312 1.39 -7.39 -0.02
CA LEU A 312 1.58 -7.13 -1.45
C LEU A 312 1.62 -5.64 -1.75
N ASP A 313 0.76 -4.85 -1.11
CA ASP A 313 0.76 -3.40 -1.23
C ASP A 313 2.07 -2.79 -0.69
N ASN A 314 2.59 -3.33 0.41
CA ASN A 314 3.88 -2.92 0.96
C ASN A 314 5.04 -3.15 -0.03
N ILE A 315 5.06 -4.27 -0.75
CA ILE A 315 6.09 -4.55 -1.76
C ILE A 315 5.94 -3.62 -2.96
N ARG A 316 4.70 -3.35 -3.36
CA ARG A 316 4.40 -2.37 -4.41
C ARG A 316 4.93 -0.98 -4.04
N GLU A 317 4.70 -0.53 -2.79
CA GLU A 317 5.19 0.76 -2.29
C GLU A 317 6.72 0.82 -2.27
N VAL A 318 7.40 -0.29 -1.95
CA VAL A 318 8.85 -0.39 -2.09
C VAL A 318 9.27 -0.20 -3.54
N ALA A 319 8.65 -0.93 -4.48
CA ALA A 319 8.98 -0.83 -5.91
C ALA A 319 8.77 0.60 -6.44
N MET A 320 7.70 1.28 -6.02
CA MET A 320 7.40 2.64 -6.43
C MET A 320 8.33 3.68 -5.77
N SER A 321 8.79 3.43 -4.55
CA SER A 321 9.82 4.27 -3.90
C SER A 321 11.16 4.16 -4.61
N GLU A 322 11.55 2.95 -5.00
CA GLU A 322 12.74 2.69 -5.82
C GLU A 322 12.63 3.39 -7.19
N CYS A 323 11.44 3.33 -7.83
CA CYS A 323 11.15 4.04 -9.07
C CYS A 323 11.33 5.56 -8.92
N SER A 324 10.69 6.13 -7.90
CA SER A 324 10.72 7.58 -7.65
C SER A 324 12.13 8.08 -7.34
N PHE A 325 12.89 7.33 -6.55
CA PHE A 325 14.27 7.66 -6.24
C PHE A 325 15.15 7.56 -7.50
N GLY A 326 15.03 6.47 -8.27
CA GLY A 326 15.74 6.32 -9.54
C GLY A 326 15.44 7.45 -10.53
N GLN A 327 14.18 7.87 -10.65
CA GLN A 327 13.80 9.00 -11.50
C GLN A 327 14.40 10.32 -11.01
N ALA A 328 14.43 10.57 -9.70
CA ALA A 328 15.05 11.73 -9.11
C ALA A 328 16.57 11.79 -9.38
N LEU A 329 17.25 10.64 -9.28
CA LEU A 329 18.67 10.52 -9.61
C LEU A 329 18.95 10.75 -11.09
N LEU A 330 18.07 10.31 -12.01
CA LEU A 330 18.19 10.65 -13.44
C LEU A 330 18.17 12.16 -13.67
N GLU A 331 17.36 12.91 -12.95
CA GLU A 331 17.30 14.37 -13.11
C GLU A 331 18.51 15.09 -12.51
N THR A 332 19.20 14.48 -11.55
CA THR A 332 20.45 15.02 -10.99
C THR A 332 21.71 14.52 -11.70
N GLY A 333 21.57 13.54 -12.61
CA GLY A 333 22.66 13.03 -13.45
C GLY A 333 23.46 11.89 -12.81
N ASP A 334 23.02 11.34 -11.67
CA ASP A 334 23.66 10.17 -11.07
C ASP A 334 23.10 8.88 -11.70
N LEU A 335 23.58 8.58 -12.91
CA LEU A 335 23.04 7.51 -13.76
C LEU A 335 23.29 6.11 -13.21
N ASP A 336 24.39 5.90 -12.50
CA ASP A 336 24.73 4.56 -11.99
C ASP A 336 23.91 4.22 -10.75
N GLU A 337 23.68 5.20 -9.87
CA GLU A 337 22.78 5.02 -8.74
C GLU A 337 21.32 4.90 -9.20
N ALA A 338 20.91 5.71 -10.19
CA ALA A 338 19.59 5.62 -10.80
C ALA A 338 19.30 4.21 -11.37
N GLU A 339 20.29 3.62 -12.07
CA GLU A 339 20.16 2.27 -12.63
C GLU A 339 19.94 1.21 -11.55
N ARG A 340 20.68 1.29 -10.43
CA ARG A 340 20.53 0.33 -9.34
C ARG A 340 19.12 0.36 -8.76
N HIS A 341 18.59 1.56 -8.51
CA HIS A 341 17.25 1.73 -7.94
C HIS A 341 16.15 1.33 -8.93
N LEU A 342 16.24 1.74 -10.18
CA LEU A 342 15.26 1.37 -11.21
C LEU A 342 15.25 -0.16 -11.46
N ARG A 343 16.40 -0.84 -11.43
CA ARG A 343 16.47 -2.30 -11.56
C ARG A 343 15.85 -3.03 -10.37
N GLU A 344 16.11 -2.56 -9.16
CA GLU A 344 15.52 -3.19 -7.97
C GLU A 344 14.00 -3.03 -7.96
N GLY A 345 13.50 -1.83 -8.26
CA GLY A 345 12.06 -1.61 -8.41
C GLY A 345 11.46 -2.49 -9.51
N LEU A 346 12.12 -2.61 -10.68
CA LEU A 346 11.65 -3.44 -11.79
C LEU A 346 11.59 -4.92 -11.40
N ARG A 347 12.62 -5.44 -10.73
CA ARG A 347 12.62 -6.82 -10.22
C ARG A 347 11.44 -7.11 -9.30
N LEU A 348 11.10 -6.16 -8.42
CA LEU A 348 9.96 -6.29 -7.52
C LEU A 348 8.63 -6.24 -8.29
N ALA A 349 8.47 -5.31 -9.22
CA ALA A 349 7.26 -5.16 -10.01
C ALA A 349 7.00 -6.38 -10.91
N GLU A 350 8.04 -6.94 -11.54
CA GLU A 350 7.97 -8.17 -12.34
C GLU A 350 7.58 -9.37 -11.48
N SER A 351 8.15 -9.50 -10.27
CA SER A 351 7.88 -10.65 -9.39
C SER A 351 6.43 -10.71 -8.90
N LEU A 352 5.74 -9.58 -8.88
CA LEU A 352 4.35 -9.45 -8.43
C LEU A 352 3.35 -9.20 -9.57
N GLU A 353 3.79 -9.24 -10.82
CA GLU A 353 2.96 -8.97 -12.00
C GLU A 353 2.24 -7.59 -11.91
N LEU A 354 2.94 -6.57 -11.41
CA LEU A 354 2.43 -5.21 -11.25
C LEU A 354 2.52 -4.42 -12.56
N GLY A 355 1.72 -4.80 -13.56
CA GLY A 355 1.90 -4.36 -14.94
C GLY A 355 2.00 -2.85 -15.15
N LEU A 356 1.19 -1.99 -14.47
CA LEU A 356 1.32 -0.54 -14.61
C LEU A 356 2.59 0.00 -13.95
N ASP A 357 2.94 -0.52 -12.78
CA ASP A 357 4.14 -0.11 -12.04
C ASP A 357 5.41 -0.60 -12.78
N GLU A 358 5.38 -1.81 -13.35
CA GLU A 358 6.42 -2.34 -14.25
C GLU A 358 6.62 -1.42 -15.47
N ALA A 359 5.53 -0.99 -16.11
CA ALA A 359 5.61 -0.09 -17.27
C ALA A 359 6.21 1.28 -16.91
N GLU A 360 5.96 1.80 -15.71
CA GLU A 360 6.55 3.04 -15.23
C GLU A 360 8.06 2.90 -14.99
N LEU A 361 8.49 1.79 -14.39
CA LEU A 361 9.91 1.46 -14.17
C LEU A 361 10.65 1.23 -15.48
N LEU A 362 10.07 0.50 -16.43
CA LEU A 362 10.61 0.35 -17.79
C LEU A 362 10.75 1.70 -18.50
N SER A 363 9.81 2.60 -18.29
CA SER A 363 9.88 3.98 -18.77
C SER A 363 11.07 4.74 -18.16
N GLY A 364 11.34 4.54 -16.87
CA GLY A 364 12.53 5.05 -16.19
C GLY A 364 13.83 4.51 -16.78
N MET A 365 13.89 3.19 -17.03
CA MET A 365 15.03 2.54 -17.66
C MET A 365 15.27 3.04 -19.10
N ALA A 366 14.22 3.27 -19.88
CA ALA A 366 14.33 3.85 -21.21
C ALA A 366 14.96 5.27 -21.16
N ARG A 367 14.52 6.12 -20.21
CA ARG A 367 15.11 7.45 -19.99
C ARG A 367 16.60 7.38 -19.59
N LEU A 368 16.96 6.45 -18.72
CA LEU A 368 18.36 6.20 -18.36
C LEU A 368 19.20 5.92 -19.61
N GLN A 369 18.72 5.04 -20.49
CA GLN A 369 19.45 4.66 -21.68
C GLN A 369 19.52 5.82 -22.72
N ILE A 370 18.48 6.66 -22.81
CA ILE A 370 18.55 7.91 -23.60
C ILE A 370 19.69 8.78 -23.11
N GLN A 371 19.80 9.02 -21.81
CA GLN A 371 20.85 9.88 -21.23
C GLN A 371 22.25 9.30 -21.40
N ARG A 372 22.39 7.96 -21.46
CA ARG A 372 23.64 7.28 -21.76
C ARG A 372 23.97 7.23 -23.27
N GLY A 373 23.05 7.62 -24.13
CA GLY A 373 23.18 7.54 -25.57
C GLY A 373 22.94 6.12 -26.15
N ASN A 374 22.45 5.18 -25.36
CA ASN A 374 22.20 3.78 -25.76
C ASN A 374 20.78 3.66 -26.38
N LEU A 375 20.60 4.22 -27.57
CA LEU A 375 19.27 4.36 -28.19
C LEU A 375 18.60 3.01 -28.52
N ASP A 376 19.36 1.95 -28.79
CA ASP A 376 18.80 0.61 -29.06
C ASP A 376 18.19 0.01 -27.79
N GLU A 377 18.85 0.14 -26.66
CA GLU A 377 18.30 -0.28 -25.37
C GLU A 377 17.14 0.58 -24.93
N ALA A 378 17.23 1.90 -25.14
CA ALA A 378 16.13 2.81 -24.86
C ALA A 378 14.86 2.42 -25.63
N GLU A 379 14.99 2.06 -26.92
CA GLU A 379 13.85 1.62 -27.74
C GLU A 379 13.26 0.32 -27.23
N ARG A 380 14.10 -0.65 -26.83
CA ARG A 380 13.62 -1.93 -26.26
C ARG A 380 12.82 -1.71 -24.96
N TYR A 381 13.36 -0.91 -24.03
CA TYR A 381 12.66 -0.59 -22.78
C TYR A 381 11.37 0.18 -23.03
N ALA A 382 11.36 1.19 -23.90
CA ALA A 382 10.18 1.97 -24.23
C ALA A 382 9.10 1.11 -24.93
N GLY A 383 9.49 0.22 -25.84
CA GLY A 383 8.61 -0.74 -26.49
C GLY A 383 7.97 -1.69 -25.47
N ARG A 384 8.77 -2.26 -24.58
CA ARG A 384 8.28 -3.16 -23.53
C ARG A 384 7.34 -2.43 -22.55
N ALA A 385 7.64 -1.16 -22.20
CA ALA A 385 6.76 -0.35 -21.35
C ALA A 385 5.37 -0.17 -21.98
N ILE A 386 5.30 0.06 -23.30
CA ILE A 386 4.03 0.19 -24.03
C ILE A 386 3.26 -1.14 -24.03
N GLU A 387 3.93 -2.27 -24.30
CA GLU A 387 3.32 -3.59 -24.31
C GLU A 387 2.71 -3.93 -22.96
N VAL A 388 3.49 -3.81 -21.89
CA VAL A 388 3.06 -4.11 -20.52
C VAL A 388 1.92 -3.20 -20.07
N ALA A 389 1.99 -1.90 -20.37
CA ALA A 389 0.90 -0.97 -20.06
C ALA A 389 -0.38 -1.33 -20.82
N GLN A 390 -0.27 -1.75 -22.07
CA GLN A 390 -1.43 -2.15 -22.89
C GLN A 390 -2.06 -3.45 -22.38
N GLU A 391 -1.28 -4.44 -22.01
CA GLU A 391 -1.74 -5.69 -21.39
C GLU A 391 -2.46 -5.41 -20.06
N ALA A 392 -1.85 -4.58 -19.19
CA ALA A 392 -2.45 -4.20 -17.91
C ALA A 392 -3.79 -3.47 -18.08
N MET A 393 -3.90 -2.57 -19.05
CA MET A 393 -5.14 -1.86 -19.37
C MET A 393 -6.23 -2.83 -19.89
N SER A 394 -5.87 -3.79 -20.73
CA SER A 394 -6.81 -4.80 -21.26
C SER A 394 -7.34 -5.69 -20.12
N HIS A 395 -6.47 -6.19 -19.25
CA HIS A 395 -6.87 -6.98 -18.08
C HIS A 395 -7.78 -6.20 -17.13
N GLN A 396 -7.55 -4.90 -16.98
CA GLN A 396 -8.37 -4.05 -16.12
C GLN A 396 -9.76 -3.80 -16.74
N GLN A 397 -9.84 -3.61 -18.04
CA GLN A 397 -11.13 -3.50 -18.77
C GLN A 397 -11.95 -4.79 -18.65
N ASP A 398 -11.33 -5.95 -18.82
CA ASP A 398 -11.99 -7.24 -18.68
C ASP A 398 -12.54 -7.45 -17.26
N ARG A 399 -11.77 -7.09 -16.23
CA ARG A 399 -12.25 -7.14 -14.83
C ARG A 399 -13.47 -6.25 -14.60
N LEU A 400 -13.44 -5.01 -15.10
CA LEU A 400 -14.55 -4.06 -14.96
C LEU A 400 -15.79 -4.54 -15.72
N ALA A 401 -15.64 -5.11 -16.91
CA ALA A 401 -16.73 -5.67 -17.69
C ALA A 401 -17.42 -6.86 -16.98
N HIS A 402 -16.64 -7.71 -16.33
CA HIS A 402 -17.16 -8.85 -15.54
C HIS A 402 -17.84 -8.42 -14.24
N SER A 403 -17.40 -7.33 -13.61
CA SER A 403 -17.95 -6.85 -12.34
C SER A 403 -19.24 -6.05 -12.48
N SER A 404 -19.42 -5.32 -13.59
CA SER A 404 -20.55 -4.43 -13.80
C SER A 404 -21.74 -5.07 -14.54
N GLY A 405 -21.60 -6.29 -15.05
CA GLY A 405 -22.66 -6.97 -15.85
C GLY A 405 -23.02 -6.24 -17.15
N SER A 406 -22.33 -5.15 -17.50
CA SER A 406 -22.54 -4.32 -18.68
C SER A 406 -21.22 -4.06 -19.38
N ALA A 407 -21.07 -4.59 -20.57
CA ALA A 407 -19.89 -4.38 -21.41
C ALA A 407 -19.77 -2.94 -21.96
N HIS A 408 -20.75 -2.08 -21.72
CA HIS A 408 -20.78 -0.71 -22.20
C HIS A 408 -20.64 0.27 -21.04
N GLY A 409 -19.41 0.79 -20.84
CA GLY A 409 -19.18 1.93 -19.94
C GLY A 409 -18.08 1.81 -18.90
N ALA A 410 -17.32 0.71 -18.86
CA ALA A 410 -16.15 0.63 -17.99
C ALA A 410 -15.08 1.61 -18.49
N ARG A 411 -14.92 2.73 -17.75
CA ARG A 411 -13.90 3.74 -18.05
C ARG A 411 -12.53 3.22 -17.59
N ILE A 412 -11.53 3.35 -18.48
CA ILE A 412 -10.14 3.07 -18.13
C ILE A 412 -9.72 4.07 -17.04
N PRO A 413 -9.09 3.63 -15.93
CA PRO A 413 -8.63 4.52 -14.89
C PRO A 413 -7.61 5.55 -15.41
N ASP A 414 -7.68 6.76 -14.89
CA ASP A 414 -6.84 7.88 -15.32
C ASP A 414 -5.34 7.57 -15.12
N ASN A 415 -4.95 6.82 -14.08
CA ASN A 415 -3.57 6.40 -13.85
C ASN A 415 -3.03 5.48 -14.96
N ALA A 416 -3.85 4.57 -15.47
CA ALA A 416 -3.44 3.69 -16.58
C ALA A 416 -3.20 4.49 -17.87
N LEU A 417 -4.07 5.49 -18.13
CA LEU A 417 -3.88 6.42 -19.25
C LEU A 417 -2.62 7.27 -19.07
N GLU A 418 -2.30 7.70 -17.86
CA GLU A 418 -1.06 8.44 -17.54
C GLU A 418 0.19 7.61 -17.82
N VAL A 419 0.23 6.34 -17.37
CA VAL A 419 1.37 5.44 -17.57
C VAL A 419 1.58 5.16 -19.06
N MET A 420 0.51 4.82 -19.78
CA MET A 420 0.58 4.59 -21.24
C MET A 420 1.04 5.84 -21.98
N SER A 421 0.50 7.02 -21.63
CA SER A 421 0.90 8.29 -22.26
C SER A 421 2.37 8.62 -22.01
N ASN A 422 2.87 8.34 -20.80
CA ASN A 422 4.28 8.51 -20.46
C ASN A 422 5.18 7.57 -21.28
N ALA A 423 4.82 6.28 -21.38
CA ALA A 423 5.58 5.30 -22.19
C ALA A 423 5.63 5.71 -23.68
N LEU A 424 4.51 6.16 -24.25
CA LEU A 424 4.45 6.65 -25.62
C LEU A 424 5.30 7.92 -25.81
N ALA A 425 5.27 8.85 -24.85
CA ALA A 425 6.08 10.08 -24.92
C ALA A 425 7.59 9.76 -24.91
N ILE A 426 8.02 8.80 -24.09
CA ILE A 426 9.42 8.36 -24.04
C ILE A 426 9.82 7.64 -25.35
N ALA A 427 8.97 6.80 -25.90
CA ALA A 427 9.20 6.20 -27.21
C ALA A 427 9.32 7.29 -28.32
N GLY A 428 8.53 8.35 -28.20
CA GLY A 428 8.64 9.55 -29.05
C GLY A 428 9.98 10.27 -28.91
N GLU A 429 10.52 10.39 -27.68
CA GLU A 429 11.86 10.93 -27.44
C GLU A 429 12.94 10.07 -28.11
N VAL A 430 12.87 8.73 -27.97
CA VAL A 430 13.81 7.81 -28.62
C VAL A 430 13.79 7.98 -30.14
N ALA A 431 12.57 8.02 -30.72
CA ALA A 431 12.42 8.22 -32.16
C ALA A 431 13.02 9.55 -32.63
N ALA A 432 12.83 10.64 -31.86
CA ALA A 432 13.40 11.95 -32.14
C ALA A 432 14.93 11.93 -32.08
N HIS A 433 15.52 11.28 -31.08
CA HIS A 433 16.97 11.11 -30.96
C HIS A 433 17.57 10.29 -32.11
N ARG A 434 16.81 9.38 -32.69
CA ARG A 434 17.19 8.64 -33.91
C ARG A 434 16.98 9.42 -35.21
N GLY A 435 16.38 10.61 -35.15
CA GLY A 435 16.06 11.43 -36.32
C GLY A 435 14.78 10.99 -37.05
N ASP A 436 14.02 10.01 -36.54
CA ASP A 436 12.72 9.61 -37.10
C ASP A 436 11.62 10.57 -36.61
N ASN A 437 11.59 11.73 -37.23
CA ASN A 437 10.68 12.83 -36.85
C ASN A 437 9.20 12.48 -37.06
N ALA A 438 8.89 11.66 -38.08
CA ALA A 438 7.51 11.27 -38.37
C ALA A 438 6.97 10.33 -37.28
N ARG A 439 7.76 9.33 -36.90
CA ARG A 439 7.41 8.41 -35.81
C ARG A 439 7.35 9.16 -34.46
N ALA A 440 8.25 10.08 -34.21
CA ALA A 440 8.23 10.91 -32.99
C ALA A 440 6.92 11.72 -32.88
N GLU A 441 6.53 12.43 -33.95
CA GLU A 441 5.26 13.18 -33.97
C GLU A 441 4.03 12.29 -33.77
N ALA A 442 3.99 11.12 -34.38
CA ALA A 442 2.90 10.17 -34.22
C ALA A 442 2.79 9.65 -32.78
N LEU A 443 3.93 9.32 -32.15
CA LEU A 443 3.96 8.81 -30.76
C LEU A 443 3.57 9.90 -29.74
N PHE A 444 4.13 11.12 -29.88
CA PHE A 444 3.72 12.24 -29.02
C PHE A 444 2.25 12.64 -29.22
N GLY A 445 1.75 12.59 -30.46
CA GLY A 445 0.32 12.83 -30.75
C GLY A 445 -0.57 11.86 -29.98
N ARG A 446 -0.29 10.56 -30.09
CA ARG A 446 -1.02 9.53 -29.34
C ARG A 446 -0.91 9.71 -27.82
N ALA A 447 0.27 10.06 -27.30
CA ALA A 447 0.47 10.34 -25.88
C ALA A 447 -0.41 11.51 -25.40
N ILE A 448 -0.51 12.57 -26.22
CA ILE A 448 -1.30 13.76 -25.92
C ILE A 448 -2.78 13.43 -25.95
N ASP A 449 -3.26 12.74 -26.99
CA ASP A 449 -4.67 12.36 -27.11
C ASP A 449 -5.13 11.52 -25.90
N LEU A 450 -4.30 10.58 -25.46
CA LEU A 450 -4.59 9.76 -24.27
C LEU A 450 -4.64 10.58 -23.00
N ILE A 451 -3.63 11.43 -22.74
CA ILE A 451 -3.59 12.20 -21.51
C ILE A 451 -4.70 13.24 -21.43
N GLU A 452 -5.16 13.77 -22.57
CA GLU A 452 -6.30 14.69 -22.63
C GLU A 452 -7.65 14.00 -22.41
N SER A 453 -7.73 12.68 -22.66
CA SER A 453 -8.91 11.88 -22.33
C SER A 453 -9.03 11.55 -20.84
N ALA A 454 -7.99 11.83 -20.03
CA ALA A 454 -7.93 11.60 -18.60
C ALA A 454 -8.03 12.93 -17.83
N PRO A 455 -9.22 13.40 -17.41
CA PRO A 455 -9.41 14.72 -16.77
C PRO A 455 -8.63 14.89 -15.45
N GLY A 456 -8.36 13.76 -14.75
CA GLY A 456 -7.57 13.72 -13.53
C GLY A 456 -6.06 13.61 -13.73
N ALA A 457 -5.58 13.51 -14.97
CA ALA A 457 -4.19 13.24 -15.29
C ALA A 457 -3.24 14.31 -14.76
N ARG A 458 -2.22 13.87 -14.00
CA ARG A 458 -1.23 14.75 -13.38
C ARG A 458 -0.02 15.00 -14.26
N LYS A 459 0.32 14.02 -15.10
CA LYS A 459 1.53 14.03 -15.93
C LYS A 459 1.37 14.80 -17.24
N ALA A 460 0.21 15.43 -17.52
CA ALA A 460 -0.03 16.16 -18.76
C ALA A 460 1.01 17.28 -19.01
N GLY A 461 1.34 18.03 -17.97
CA GLY A 461 2.37 19.10 -18.06
C GLY A 461 3.75 18.55 -18.44
N ASP A 462 4.11 17.37 -17.95
CA ASP A 462 5.41 16.76 -18.23
C ASP A 462 5.47 16.22 -19.66
N ILE A 463 4.38 15.61 -20.15
CA ILE A 463 4.28 15.16 -21.55
C ILE A 463 4.39 16.33 -22.51
N TYR A 464 3.67 17.43 -22.26
CA TYR A 464 3.79 18.64 -23.08
C TYR A 464 5.19 19.23 -23.06
N GLN A 465 5.84 19.27 -21.90
CA GLN A 465 7.21 19.76 -21.77
C GLN A 465 8.19 18.90 -22.59
N ARG A 466 8.10 17.58 -22.50
CA ARG A 466 8.96 16.66 -23.27
C ARG A 466 8.77 16.83 -24.75
N TYR A 467 7.53 16.94 -25.21
CA TYR A 467 7.27 17.20 -26.62
C TYR A 467 7.82 18.55 -27.06
N ALA A 468 7.64 19.59 -26.26
CA ALA A 468 8.22 20.93 -26.55
C ALA A 468 9.75 20.88 -26.64
N GLN A 469 10.44 20.16 -25.76
CA GLN A 469 11.88 19.95 -25.80
C GLN A 469 12.30 19.22 -27.09
N SER A 470 11.59 18.16 -27.45
CA SER A 470 11.81 17.42 -28.69
C SER A 470 11.61 18.29 -29.96
N LEU A 471 10.57 19.15 -29.95
CA LEU A 471 10.34 20.11 -31.05
C LEU A 471 11.45 21.18 -31.12
N SER A 472 11.87 21.67 -29.97
CA SER A 472 12.93 22.71 -29.89
C SER A 472 14.27 22.17 -30.41
N SER A 473 14.67 20.95 -30.05
CA SER A 473 15.89 20.31 -30.54
C SER A 473 15.90 20.10 -32.08
N ARG A 474 14.70 20.02 -32.68
CA ARG A 474 14.49 19.92 -34.14
C ARG A 474 14.30 21.26 -34.84
N GLY A 475 14.51 22.39 -34.13
CA GLY A 475 14.36 23.72 -34.69
C GLY A 475 12.93 24.22 -34.89
N GLN A 476 11.92 23.48 -34.39
CA GLN A 476 10.51 23.84 -34.51
C GLN A 476 10.06 24.75 -33.36
N HIS A 477 10.74 25.88 -33.17
CA HIS A 477 10.60 26.72 -31.99
C HIS A 477 9.20 27.33 -31.79
N GLU A 478 8.47 27.64 -32.86
CA GLU A 478 7.10 28.16 -32.76
C GLU A 478 6.13 27.09 -32.19
N LYS A 479 6.20 25.86 -32.68
CA LYS A 479 5.41 24.76 -32.12
C LYS A 479 5.84 24.44 -30.68
N ALA A 480 7.13 24.44 -30.39
CA ALA A 480 7.68 24.21 -29.07
C ALA A 480 7.12 25.21 -28.03
N SER A 481 7.09 26.53 -28.39
CA SER A 481 6.55 27.56 -27.51
C SER A 481 5.11 27.30 -27.11
N ARG A 482 4.25 26.88 -28.04
CA ARG A 482 2.84 26.54 -27.76
C ARG A 482 2.72 25.38 -26.76
N PHE A 483 3.58 24.37 -26.84
CA PHE A 483 3.56 23.25 -25.91
C PHE A 483 4.18 23.61 -24.56
N TYR A 484 5.16 24.49 -24.48
CA TYR A 484 5.64 25.04 -23.20
C TYR A 484 4.54 25.85 -22.49
N GLU A 485 3.75 26.64 -23.22
CA GLU A 485 2.58 27.35 -22.65
C GLU A 485 1.52 26.37 -22.13
N ARG A 486 1.25 25.28 -22.87
CA ARG A 486 0.35 24.23 -22.42
C ARG A 486 0.88 23.51 -21.16
N ALA A 487 2.18 23.21 -21.12
CA ALA A 487 2.83 22.61 -19.95
C ALA A 487 2.70 23.51 -18.71
N TYR A 488 2.95 24.82 -18.88
CA TYR A 488 2.79 25.80 -17.82
C TYR A 488 1.33 25.90 -17.35
N SER A 489 0.40 25.99 -18.29
CA SER A 489 -1.03 26.08 -17.98
C SER A 489 -1.56 24.83 -17.26
N ALA A 490 -1.09 23.64 -17.65
CA ALA A 490 -1.46 22.38 -17.00
C ALA A 490 -0.98 22.31 -15.53
N ARG A 491 0.16 22.97 -15.23
CA ARG A 491 0.70 23.05 -13.85
C ARG A 491 0.05 24.16 -13.02
N THR A 492 -0.42 25.25 -13.65
CA THR A 492 -0.99 26.41 -12.93
C THR A 492 -2.48 26.37 -12.73
N LYS A 493 -3.25 25.68 -13.60
CA LYS A 493 -4.70 25.47 -13.41
C LYS A 493 -5.07 24.63 -12.20
N ARG A 494 -4.09 24.13 -11.46
CA ARG A 494 -4.23 23.33 -10.23
C ARG A 494 -3.96 24.11 -8.93
N LYS A 495 -3.84 25.43 -9.04
CA LYS A 495 -3.75 26.35 -7.87
C LYS A 495 -5.17 26.86 -7.50
#